data_48ff1335add1b7190dd0a40fad95fa43
#
_entry.id   48ff1335add1b7190dd0a40fad95fa43
#
_cell.length_a   1.000
_cell.length_b   1.000
_cell.length_c   1.000
_cell.angle_alpha   90.00
_cell.angle_beta   90.00
_cell.angle_gamma   90.00
#
_symmetry.space_group_name_H-M   'P 1'
#
loop_
_entity.id
_entity.type
_entity.pdbx_description
1 polymer ?
#
loop_
_entity_poly.entity_id
_entity_poly.type
_entity_poly.pdbx_seq_one_letter_code
_entity_poly.pdbx_strand_id
1 'polypeptide(L)'
;MTTRLRSTVFFTNVSHDLRTPLTLIAEPVEQLANADNLTDQQHTLLRIANKNVLILKRLINQILDFRKYENGQLQFHRQEVNFTALVNEWAESFLTLARKRDIKLVLNIGLPADFSLAINAEMIERVFFNLMSNAFKHTPANGQIVFTCSSEPSWLTFSVKDSGKGISEADLCKIFDRFYQVDKIHPEGSGIGLSLVKAFVELHGGTVSAESQLGEGACFTVRLPITHTDDIRTAEEHPILTANEVENELSDVESASVNIRPDDPLLLVIDDNEDIRCMIKLLMQEDYNVITASNGLDGVRLAAKYVPDLIICDVMMPEVDGMECTRRIKAEVSTSHIPILLLTACSMDEQRQQGYECGADGYISKPFNEAVLKARCRNLIDNRKHIKQLWTSGQPALSTPASAPRPTMSGDVESDFYARLLDIIKQEMGNPELNVDSLAGKMGLGRSQFYRKIKALTNYSPVELLRNLRLKRSRELLLTTDLSISEVAYEVGFTAPAYFTRCYREAFGETPSEVRDKLRKK
;
A
#
# COMPACT_ATOMS: atom_id res chain seq x y z
N MET A 1 -38.81 24.30 -18.45
CA MET A 1 -39.04 24.59 -17.04
C MET A 1 -39.17 23.29 -16.18
N THR A 2 -39.83 22.28 -16.65
CA THR A 2 -40.08 21.00 -15.95
C THR A 2 -38.84 20.12 -15.72
N THR A 3 -37.85 20.14 -16.59
CA THR A 3 -36.63 19.32 -16.46
C THR A 3 -35.68 19.86 -15.36
N ARG A 4 -35.57 21.19 -15.22
CA ARG A 4 -34.78 21.84 -14.17
C ARG A 4 -35.37 21.59 -12.77
N LEU A 5 -36.69 21.63 -12.60
CA LEU A 5 -37.36 21.38 -11.33
C LEU A 5 -37.21 19.92 -10.88
N ARG A 6 -37.27 18.93 -11.79
CA ARG A 6 -37.03 17.51 -11.47
C ARG A 6 -35.58 17.25 -11.06
N SER A 7 -34.62 17.89 -11.71
CA SER A 7 -33.21 17.81 -11.34
C SER A 7 -32.95 18.36 -9.93
N THR A 8 -33.57 19.49 -9.58
CA THR A 8 -33.40 20.15 -8.28
C THR A 8 -33.90 19.30 -7.11
N VAL A 9 -35.10 18.74 -7.22
CA VAL A 9 -35.67 17.87 -6.17
C VAL A 9 -34.87 16.57 -6.01
N PHE A 10 -34.41 16.00 -7.10
CA PHE A 10 -33.57 14.79 -7.07
C PHE A 10 -32.28 15.01 -6.32
N PHE A 11 -31.56 16.12 -6.55
CA PHE A 11 -30.27 16.38 -5.89
C PHE A 11 -30.41 16.81 -4.42
N THR A 12 -31.48 17.52 -4.05
CA THR A 12 -31.76 17.81 -2.63
C THR A 12 -31.98 16.51 -1.85
N ASN A 13 -32.71 15.55 -2.43
CA ASN A 13 -32.93 14.26 -1.83
C ASN A 13 -31.62 13.44 -1.75
N VAL A 14 -30.82 13.37 -2.82
CA VAL A 14 -29.53 12.69 -2.81
C VAL A 14 -28.59 13.28 -1.76
N SER A 15 -28.60 14.61 -1.57
CA SER A 15 -27.82 15.28 -0.53
C SER A 15 -28.18 14.82 0.86
N HIS A 16 -29.48 14.76 1.13
CA HIS A 16 -29.99 14.27 2.43
C HIS A 16 -29.71 12.78 2.60
N ASP A 17 -29.93 11.99 1.55
CA ASP A 17 -29.77 10.54 1.56
C ASP A 17 -28.30 10.09 1.72
N LEU A 18 -27.34 10.93 1.34
CA LEU A 18 -25.91 10.70 1.58
C LEU A 18 -25.47 11.21 2.96
N ARG A 19 -26.01 12.36 3.42
CA ARG A 19 -25.62 12.95 4.70
C ARG A 19 -26.08 12.13 5.89
N THR A 20 -27.30 11.60 5.84
CA THR A 20 -27.89 10.83 6.94
C THR A 20 -27.06 9.59 7.30
N PRO A 21 -26.75 8.65 6.38
CA PRO A 21 -25.93 7.50 6.73
C PRO A 21 -24.52 7.89 7.18
N LEU A 22 -23.95 8.95 6.59
CA LEU A 22 -22.64 9.43 7.00
C LEU A 22 -22.62 9.96 8.45
N THR A 23 -23.64 10.73 8.86
CA THR A 23 -23.76 11.21 10.24
C THR A 23 -23.95 10.02 11.21
N LEU A 24 -24.75 9.01 10.81
CA LEU A 24 -24.96 7.81 11.62
C LEU A 24 -23.71 6.91 11.74
N ILE A 25 -22.71 7.10 10.89
CA ILE A 25 -21.40 6.44 11.00
C ILE A 25 -20.41 7.34 11.77
N ALA A 26 -20.37 8.64 11.47
CA ALA A 26 -19.43 9.58 12.06
C ALA A 26 -19.57 9.69 13.58
N GLU A 27 -20.79 9.92 14.05
CA GLU A 27 -21.08 10.15 15.47
C GLU A 27 -20.69 8.96 16.38
N PRO A 28 -21.07 7.70 16.09
CA PRO A 28 -20.62 6.56 16.90
C PRO A 28 -19.10 6.31 16.82
N VAL A 29 -18.47 6.54 15.66
CA VAL A 29 -17.03 6.37 15.51
C VAL A 29 -16.28 7.40 16.36
N GLU A 30 -16.71 8.67 16.36
CA GLU A 30 -16.13 9.73 17.17
C GLU A 30 -16.32 9.48 18.68
N GLN A 31 -17.53 9.04 19.09
CA GLN A 31 -17.79 8.68 20.49
C GLN A 31 -16.94 7.51 20.96
N LEU A 32 -16.79 6.47 20.12
CA LEU A 32 -15.94 5.32 20.45
C LEU A 32 -14.45 5.68 20.45
N ALA A 33 -13.99 6.57 19.57
CA ALA A 33 -12.59 7.00 19.53
C ALA A 33 -12.15 7.75 20.80
N ASN A 34 -13.09 8.37 21.51
CA ASN A 34 -12.87 9.10 22.76
C ASN A 34 -13.12 8.24 24.03
N ALA A 35 -13.36 6.93 23.89
CA ALA A 35 -13.61 6.05 25.04
C ALA A 35 -12.31 5.61 25.72
N ASP A 36 -12.25 5.69 27.05
CA ASP A 36 -11.04 5.43 27.87
C ASP A 36 -10.70 3.93 28.03
N ASN A 37 -11.58 3.02 27.62
CA ASN A 37 -11.47 1.56 27.87
C ASN A 37 -11.07 0.74 26.64
N LEU A 38 -10.47 1.36 25.64
CA LEU A 38 -10.06 0.73 24.40
C LEU A 38 -8.63 0.19 24.49
N THR A 39 -8.37 -0.92 23.79
CA THR A 39 -7.00 -1.38 23.57
C THR A 39 -6.29 -0.48 22.54
N ASP A 40 -4.95 -0.46 22.55
CA ASP A 40 -4.14 0.32 21.57
C ASP A 40 -4.51 -0.03 20.13
N GLN A 41 -4.81 -1.31 19.85
CA GLN A 41 -5.27 -1.78 18.55
C GLN A 41 -6.64 -1.18 18.16
N GLN A 42 -7.59 -1.16 19.10
CA GLN A 42 -8.91 -0.57 18.88
C GLN A 42 -8.82 0.94 18.68
N HIS A 43 -7.98 1.63 19.46
CA HIS A 43 -7.71 3.06 19.27
C HIS A 43 -7.16 3.36 17.87
N THR A 44 -6.22 2.56 17.38
CA THR A 44 -5.66 2.74 16.04
C THR A 44 -6.69 2.51 14.94
N LEU A 45 -7.51 1.45 15.04
CA LEU A 45 -8.57 1.17 14.07
C LEU A 45 -9.65 2.27 14.05
N LEU A 46 -10.06 2.77 15.22
CA LEU A 46 -11.03 3.85 15.32
C LEU A 46 -10.47 5.17 14.79
N ARG A 47 -9.17 5.46 15.01
CA ARG A 47 -8.52 6.63 14.43
C ARG A 47 -8.52 6.57 12.89
N ILE A 48 -8.19 5.41 12.30
CA ILE A 48 -8.27 5.19 10.85
C ILE A 48 -9.70 5.38 10.37
N ALA A 49 -10.69 4.80 11.05
CA ALA A 49 -12.09 4.92 10.68
C ALA A 49 -12.57 6.38 10.74
N ASN A 50 -12.28 7.11 11.82
CA ASN A 50 -12.66 8.51 12.00
C ASN A 50 -12.03 9.41 10.93
N LYS A 51 -10.74 9.25 10.65
CA LYS A 51 -10.03 9.95 9.57
C LYS A 51 -10.75 9.77 8.23
N ASN A 52 -11.08 8.53 7.86
CA ASN A 52 -11.73 8.23 6.58
C ASN A 52 -13.19 8.73 6.53
N VAL A 53 -13.89 8.73 7.65
CA VAL A 53 -15.24 9.34 7.77
C VAL A 53 -15.18 10.85 7.53
N LEU A 54 -14.19 11.55 8.08
CA LEU A 54 -14.00 12.99 7.86
C LEU A 54 -13.68 13.30 6.39
N ILE A 55 -12.81 12.49 5.76
CA ILE A 55 -12.50 12.60 4.32
C ILE A 55 -13.80 12.42 3.49
N LEU A 56 -14.59 11.39 3.79
CA LEU A 56 -15.83 11.11 3.08
C LEU A 56 -16.85 12.26 3.25
N LYS A 57 -16.99 12.79 4.48
CA LYS A 57 -17.85 13.95 4.80
C LYS A 57 -17.45 15.16 3.95
N ARG A 58 -16.15 15.46 3.85
CA ARG A 58 -15.64 16.54 3.02
C ARG A 58 -15.93 16.33 1.53
N LEU A 59 -15.67 15.12 0.99
CA LEU A 59 -15.92 14.81 -0.40
C LEU A 59 -17.40 14.95 -0.78
N ILE A 60 -18.31 14.44 0.06
CA ILE A 60 -19.75 14.59 -0.13
C ILE A 60 -20.14 16.08 -0.12
N ASN A 61 -19.68 16.85 0.86
CA ASN A 61 -19.97 18.29 0.92
C ASN A 61 -19.43 19.04 -0.31
N GLN A 62 -18.20 18.72 -0.77
CA GLN A 62 -17.66 19.31 -2.01
C GLN A 62 -18.53 19.03 -3.24
N ILE A 63 -19.00 17.77 -3.41
CA ILE A 63 -19.89 17.39 -4.50
C ILE A 63 -21.22 18.14 -4.42
N LEU A 64 -21.79 18.26 -3.22
CA LEU A 64 -23.06 18.94 -3.00
C LEU A 64 -22.98 20.45 -3.26
N ASP A 65 -21.93 21.11 -2.76
CA ASP A 65 -21.71 22.54 -2.96
C ASP A 65 -21.48 22.86 -4.44
N PHE A 66 -20.69 22.00 -5.08
CA PHE A 66 -20.48 22.10 -6.52
C PHE A 66 -21.80 21.99 -7.32
N ARG A 67 -22.67 21.03 -6.96
CA ARG A 67 -24.00 20.88 -7.60
C ARG A 67 -24.92 22.07 -7.34
N LYS A 68 -24.90 22.63 -6.11
CA LYS A 68 -25.63 23.86 -5.80
C LYS A 68 -25.16 25.03 -6.67
N TYR A 69 -23.85 25.14 -6.87
CA TYR A 69 -23.26 26.17 -7.76
C TYR A 69 -23.73 26.01 -9.21
N GLU A 70 -23.64 24.80 -9.79
CA GLU A 70 -24.11 24.53 -11.18
C GLU A 70 -25.57 24.87 -11.39
N ASN A 71 -26.42 24.62 -10.40
CA ASN A 71 -27.86 24.89 -10.47
C ASN A 71 -28.21 26.35 -10.13
N GLY A 72 -27.23 27.21 -9.81
CA GLY A 72 -27.46 28.59 -9.37
C GLY A 72 -28.23 28.69 -8.04
N GLN A 73 -28.15 27.65 -7.19
CA GLN A 73 -28.84 27.55 -5.90
C GLN A 73 -27.94 27.87 -4.73
N LEU A 74 -26.65 28.13 -4.98
CA LEU A 74 -25.73 28.51 -3.92
C LEU A 74 -26.12 29.89 -3.40
N GLN A 75 -26.48 29.98 -2.13
CA GLN A 75 -26.77 31.25 -1.49
C GLN A 75 -25.47 32.03 -1.32
N PHE A 76 -25.35 33.15 -2.00
CA PHE A 76 -24.18 34.01 -1.95
C PHE A 76 -24.52 35.29 -1.20
N HIS A 77 -24.10 35.35 0.07
CA HIS A 77 -24.26 36.54 0.90
C HIS A 77 -22.87 37.09 1.23
N ARG A 78 -22.65 38.38 0.98
CA ARG A 78 -21.45 39.10 1.40
C ARG A 78 -21.69 39.70 2.76
N GLN A 79 -20.68 39.63 3.61
CA GLN A 79 -20.65 40.27 4.94
C GLN A 79 -19.36 41.07 5.05
N GLU A 80 -19.41 42.20 5.69
CA GLU A 80 -18.21 42.96 6.02
C GLU A 80 -17.47 42.23 7.14
N VAL A 81 -16.24 41.79 6.86
CA VAL A 81 -15.42 41.02 7.81
C VAL A 81 -14.03 41.61 7.94
N ASN A 82 -13.43 41.56 9.12
CA ASN A 82 -12.02 41.84 9.28
C ASN A 82 -11.20 40.71 8.68
N PHE A 83 -10.75 40.91 7.44
CA PHE A 83 -10.05 39.87 6.68
C PHE A 83 -8.67 39.57 7.26
N THR A 84 -7.97 40.56 7.82
CA THR A 84 -6.67 40.36 8.45
C THR A 84 -6.77 39.42 9.64
N ALA A 85 -7.79 39.58 10.48
CA ALA A 85 -8.02 38.69 11.62
C ALA A 85 -8.28 37.26 11.15
N LEU A 86 -9.18 37.07 10.16
CA LEU A 86 -9.51 35.75 9.63
C LEU A 86 -8.30 35.04 9.01
N VAL A 87 -7.54 35.73 8.16
CA VAL A 87 -6.37 35.12 7.50
C VAL A 87 -5.29 34.73 8.50
N ASN A 88 -5.06 35.53 9.54
CA ASN A 88 -4.11 35.16 10.59
C ASN A 88 -4.56 33.90 11.32
N GLU A 89 -5.84 33.81 11.72
CA GLU A 89 -6.40 32.63 12.37
C GLU A 89 -6.26 31.37 11.49
N TRP A 90 -6.64 31.46 10.22
CA TRP A 90 -6.52 30.34 9.27
C TRP A 90 -5.06 29.93 9.06
N ALA A 91 -4.13 30.88 8.92
CA ALA A 91 -2.73 30.61 8.69
C ALA A 91 -2.04 30.00 9.93
N GLU A 92 -2.38 30.47 11.14
CA GLU A 92 -1.86 29.91 12.38
C GLU A 92 -2.21 28.43 12.55
N SER A 93 -3.39 28.01 12.07
CA SER A 93 -3.82 26.63 12.15
C SER A 93 -2.88 25.66 11.44
N PHE A 94 -2.13 26.09 10.40
CA PHE A 94 -1.17 25.28 9.67
C PHE A 94 0.24 25.22 10.28
N LEU A 95 0.56 26.02 11.30
CA LEU A 95 1.91 26.05 11.89
C LEU A 95 2.27 24.73 12.56
N THR A 96 1.33 24.08 13.22
CA THR A 96 1.55 22.77 13.86
C THR A 96 1.82 21.69 12.81
N LEU A 97 1.04 21.67 11.73
CA LEU A 97 1.22 20.74 10.62
C LEU A 97 2.58 20.94 9.91
N ALA A 98 2.99 22.20 9.72
CA ALA A 98 4.29 22.54 9.13
C ALA A 98 5.45 21.97 9.94
N ARG A 99 5.40 22.10 11.29
CA ARG A 99 6.42 21.54 12.20
C ARG A 99 6.46 20.02 12.15
N LYS A 100 5.30 19.36 12.16
CA LYS A 100 5.22 17.89 12.10
C LYS A 100 5.76 17.29 10.80
N ARG A 101 5.65 18.05 9.69
CA ARG A 101 6.10 17.60 8.36
C ARG A 101 7.47 18.10 7.95
N ASP A 102 8.18 18.78 8.83
CA ASP A 102 9.45 19.44 8.52
C ASP A 102 9.37 20.36 7.28
N ILE A 103 8.23 21.09 7.14
CA ILE A 103 8.02 22.04 6.06
C ILE A 103 8.19 23.47 6.61
N LYS A 104 8.98 24.29 5.91
CA LYS A 104 9.14 25.69 6.27
C LYS A 104 7.95 26.51 5.77
N LEU A 105 7.03 26.88 6.68
CA LEU A 105 5.92 27.77 6.37
C LEU A 105 6.32 29.23 6.64
N VAL A 106 6.21 30.07 5.61
CA VAL A 106 6.47 31.52 5.67
C VAL A 106 5.17 32.27 5.42
N LEU A 107 4.77 33.12 6.36
CA LEU A 107 3.54 33.93 6.29
C LEU A 107 3.91 35.41 6.09
N ASN A 108 3.56 35.96 4.93
CA ASN A 108 3.79 37.37 4.57
C ASN A 108 2.45 38.08 4.43
N ILE A 109 1.87 38.53 5.53
CA ILE A 109 0.58 39.23 5.57
C ILE A 109 0.86 40.73 5.65
N GLY A 110 0.78 41.41 4.50
CA GLY A 110 1.03 42.83 4.32
C GLY A 110 -0.26 43.66 4.37
N LEU A 111 -1.21 43.30 5.24
CA LEU A 111 -2.48 44.03 5.41
C LEU A 111 -2.49 44.84 6.72
N PRO A 112 -3.18 45.99 6.78
CA PRO A 112 -3.49 46.66 8.03
C PRO A 112 -4.27 45.77 9.00
N ALA A 113 -4.10 45.92 10.30
CA ALA A 113 -4.76 45.06 11.29
C ALA A 113 -6.30 45.13 11.25
N ASP A 114 -6.83 46.25 10.80
CA ASP A 114 -8.26 46.55 10.68
C ASP A 114 -8.79 46.45 9.25
N PHE A 115 -8.02 45.79 8.34
CA PHE A 115 -8.42 45.67 6.95
C PHE A 115 -9.68 44.79 6.80
N SER A 116 -10.76 45.42 6.30
CA SER A 116 -12.04 44.75 6.09
C SER A 116 -12.51 44.86 4.64
N LEU A 117 -13.32 43.88 4.23
CA LEU A 117 -14.00 43.85 2.94
C LEU A 117 -15.25 42.96 3.01
N ALA A 118 -16.16 43.18 2.06
CA ALA A 118 -17.41 42.42 1.96
C ALA A 118 -17.21 41.12 1.16
N ILE A 119 -17.17 39.99 1.86
CA ILE A 119 -17.04 38.64 1.30
C ILE A 119 -18.01 37.65 1.94
N ASN A 120 -18.15 36.48 1.33
CA ASN A 120 -18.65 35.30 2.02
C ASN A 120 -17.47 34.59 2.70
N ALA A 121 -17.34 34.75 4.02
CA ALA A 121 -16.19 34.25 4.79
C ALA A 121 -16.02 32.73 4.64
N GLU A 122 -17.10 31.95 4.71
CA GLU A 122 -17.07 30.47 4.58
C GLU A 122 -16.53 30.03 3.21
N MET A 123 -16.93 30.68 2.13
CA MET A 123 -16.44 30.34 0.79
C MET A 123 -14.94 30.68 0.63
N ILE A 124 -14.50 31.84 1.13
CA ILE A 124 -13.09 32.23 1.03
C ILE A 124 -12.22 31.41 1.97
N GLU A 125 -12.72 31.04 3.14
CA GLU A 125 -12.08 30.06 4.01
C GLU A 125 -11.80 28.75 3.27
N ARG A 126 -12.80 28.19 2.59
CA ARG A 126 -12.65 26.98 1.79
C ARG A 126 -11.66 27.15 0.63
N VAL A 127 -11.60 28.32 0.00
CA VAL A 127 -10.57 28.66 -1.00
C VAL A 127 -9.19 28.58 -0.37
N PHE A 128 -8.99 29.22 0.78
CA PHE A 128 -7.72 29.22 1.51
C PHE A 128 -7.29 27.80 1.89
N PHE A 129 -8.17 27.04 2.55
CA PHE A 129 -7.86 25.68 3.01
C PHE A 129 -7.59 24.73 1.84
N ASN A 130 -8.29 24.83 0.69
CA ASN A 130 -8.00 24.02 -0.48
C ASN A 130 -6.60 24.32 -1.05
N LEU A 131 -6.20 25.58 -1.14
CA LEU A 131 -4.88 25.96 -1.65
C LEU A 131 -3.76 25.55 -0.70
N MET A 132 -3.93 25.78 0.60
CA MET A 132 -2.96 25.38 1.61
C MET A 132 -2.82 23.87 1.70
N SER A 133 -3.93 23.11 1.74
CA SER A 133 -3.91 21.65 1.76
C SER A 133 -3.20 21.07 0.55
N ASN A 134 -3.43 21.62 -0.66
CA ASN A 134 -2.70 21.21 -1.87
C ASN A 134 -1.20 21.48 -1.75
N ALA A 135 -0.80 22.65 -1.24
CA ALA A 135 0.61 22.98 -1.03
C ALA A 135 1.28 21.99 -0.07
N PHE A 136 0.65 21.69 1.08
CA PHE A 136 1.18 20.71 2.03
C PHE A 136 1.23 19.30 1.49
N LYS A 137 0.28 18.92 0.64
CA LYS A 137 0.22 17.59 0.02
C LYS A 137 1.36 17.34 -0.95
N HIS A 138 1.73 18.38 -1.72
CA HIS A 138 2.71 18.24 -2.80
C HIS A 138 4.13 18.71 -2.43
N THR A 139 4.32 19.28 -1.23
CA THR A 139 5.63 19.71 -0.74
C THR A 139 6.29 18.58 0.05
N PRO A 140 7.51 18.15 -0.32
CA PRO A 140 8.26 17.14 0.44
C PRO A 140 8.77 17.70 1.77
N ALA A 141 9.22 16.83 2.67
CA ALA A 141 9.93 17.20 3.89
C ALA A 141 11.15 18.06 3.55
N ASN A 142 11.46 19.05 4.41
CA ASN A 142 12.44 20.12 4.20
C ASN A 142 12.11 21.09 3.05
N GLY A 143 10.90 21.00 2.47
CA GLY A 143 10.40 21.95 1.49
C GLY A 143 9.93 23.27 2.14
N GLN A 144 9.44 24.19 1.31
CA GLN A 144 8.97 25.51 1.74
C GLN A 144 7.60 25.81 1.14
N ILE A 145 6.72 26.40 1.97
CA ILE A 145 5.45 26.98 1.56
C ILE A 145 5.47 28.46 1.96
N VAL A 146 5.13 29.34 1.01
CA VAL A 146 5.05 30.78 1.24
C VAL A 146 3.63 31.25 0.97
N PHE A 147 2.96 31.73 2.00
CA PHE A 147 1.70 32.44 1.87
C PHE A 147 1.98 33.95 1.85
N THR A 148 1.46 34.63 0.84
CA THR A 148 1.59 36.10 0.73
C THR A 148 0.21 36.70 0.56
N CYS A 149 -0.09 37.76 1.32
CA CYS A 149 -1.35 38.50 1.22
C CYS A 149 -1.09 40.00 1.23
N SER A 150 -1.64 40.71 0.25
CA SER A 150 -1.48 42.17 0.10
C SER A 150 -2.74 42.81 -0.51
N SER A 151 -2.92 44.12 -0.29
CA SER A 151 -4.00 44.88 -0.89
C SER A 151 -3.48 46.02 -1.76
N GLU A 152 -4.09 46.18 -2.91
CA GLU A 152 -4.01 47.32 -3.80
C GLU A 152 -5.31 48.16 -3.66
N PRO A 153 -5.42 49.37 -4.18
CA PRO A 153 -6.61 50.21 -3.95
C PRO A 153 -7.97 49.60 -4.31
N SER A 154 -7.98 48.67 -5.27
CA SER A 154 -9.22 48.03 -5.74
C SER A 154 -9.20 46.48 -5.60
N TRP A 155 -8.08 45.91 -5.21
CA TRP A 155 -7.88 44.48 -5.23
C TRP A 155 -7.17 43.97 -3.99
N LEU A 156 -7.73 42.93 -3.38
CA LEU A 156 -7.04 42.06 -2.44
C LEU A 156 -6.38 40.92 -3.23
N THR A 157 -5.11 40.68 -3.02
CA THR A 157 -4.39 39.57 -3.64
C THR A 157 -3.76 38.69 -2.58
N PHE A 158 -4.02 37.40 -2.63
CA PHE A 158 -3.26 36.43 -1.85
C PHE A 158 -2.77 35.27 -2.71
N SER A 159 -1.61 34.74 -2.35
CA SER A 159 -0.98 33.64 -3.07
C SER A 159 -0.39 32.61 -2.14
N VAL A 160 -0.44 31.36 -2.58
CA VAL A 160 0.21 30.20 -1.95
C VAL A 160 1.24 29.65 -2.93
N LYS A 161 2.50 29.72 -2.57
CA LYS A 161 3.63 29.18 -3.35
C LYS A 161 4.23 28.02 -2.59
N ASP A 162 4.36 26.87 -3.24
CA ASP A 162 5.02 25.67 -2.73
C ASP A 162 6.31 25.38 -3.49
N SER A 163 7.18 24.55 -2.90
CA SER A 163 8.41 24.03 -3.51
C SER A 163 8.29 22.54 -3.86
N GLY A 164 7.09 22.12 -4.26
CA GLY A 164 6.77 20.73 -4.57
C GLY A 164 7.19 20.28 -5.96
N LYS A 165 6.58 19.19 -6.43
CA LYS A 165 6.88 18.57 -7.74
C LYS A 165 6.56 19.45 -8.95
N GLY A 166 5.78 20.53 -8.77
CA GLY A 166 5.32 21.38 -9.86
C GLY A 166 4.29 20.70 -10.78
N ILE A 167 3.82 21.47 -11.76
CA ILE A 167 2.75 21.09 -12.71
C ILE A 167 3.27 21.34 -14.12
N SER A 168 3.00 20.41 -15.06
CA SER A 168 3.39 20.60 -16.45
C SER A 168 2.56 21.70 -17.13
N GLU A 169 3.11 22.36 -18.14
CA GLU A 169 2.41 23.40 -18.90
C GLU A 169 1.12 22.86 -19.56
N ALA A 170 1.13 21.59 -19.99
CA ALA A 170 -0.01 20.92 -20.58
C ALA A 170 -1.17 20.70 -19.59
N ASP A 171 -0.85 20.55 -18.31
CA ASP A 171 -1.81 20.33 -17.23
C ASP A 171 -2.30 21.65 -16.62
N LEU A 172 -1.44 22.69 -16.56
CA LEU A 172 -1.80 24.01 -15.99
C LEU A 172 -3.11 24.59 -16.54
N CYS A 173 -3.37 24.38 -17.81
CA CYS A 173 -4.62 24.84 -18.44
C CYS A 173 -5.87 24.09 -17.95
N LYS A 174 -5.69 22.92 -17.35
CA LYS A 174 -6.78 21.98 -16.99
C LYS A 174 -6.98 21.76 -15.51
N ILE A 175 -6.04 22.22 -14.66
CA ILE A 175 -6.11 21.95 -13.20
C ILE A 175 -7.36 22.53 -12.53
N PHE A 176 -8.00 23.53 -13.13
CA PHE A 176 -9.27 24.09 -12.67
C PHE A 176 -10.49 23.41 -13.31
N ASP A 177 -10.28 22.45 -14.23
CA ASP A 177 -11.36 21.66 -14.82
C ASP A 177 -11.85 20.62 -13.81
N ARG A 178 -13.11 20.25 -13.95
CA ARG A 178 -13.81 19.31 -13.06
C ARG A 178 -13.23 17.92 -13.15
N PHE A 179 -13.01 17.27 -12.01
CA PHE A 179 -12.49 15.91 -11.92
C PHE A 179 -11.14 15.73 -12.62
N TYR A 180 -10.49 16.85 -12.96
CA TYR A 180 -9.17 16.79 -13.56
C TYR A 180 -8.13 16.55 -12.47
N GLN A 181 -7.22 15.62 -12.76
CA GLN A 181 -6.08 15.30 -11.93
C GLN A 181 -4.87 15.13 -12.85
N VAL A 182 -3.73 15.64 -12.42
CA VAL A 182 -2.47 15.56 -13.17
C VAL A 182 -2.04 14.11 -13.30
N ASP A 183 -2.17 13.34 -12.23
CA ASP A 183 -1.96 11.90 -12.23
C ASP A 183 -3.31 11.18 -12.39
N LYS A 184 -3.55 10.61 -13.58
CA LYS A 184 -4.77 9.86 -13.89
C LYS A 184 -4.72 8.41 -13.44
N ILE A 185 -3.53 7.89 -13.17
CA ILE A 185 -3.32 6.50 -12.77
C ILE A 185 -3.48 6.38 -11.27
N HIS A 186 -3.03 7.40 -10.53
CA HIS A 186 -3.07 7.45 -9.07
C HIS A 186 -3.73 8.76 -8.60
N PRO A 187 -5.08 8.82 -8.61
CA PRO A 187 -5.80 10.03 -8.25
C PRO A 187 -5.63 10.37 -6.76
N GLU A 188 -4.79 11.34 -6.47
CA GLU A 188 -4.62 11.88 -5.12
C GLU A 188 -5.65 12.97 -4.82
N GLY A 189 -6.91 12.62 -4.63
CA GLY A 189 -7.97 13.57 -4.28
C GLY A 189 -9.21 13.42 -5.14
N SER A 190 -10.16 14.37 -5.04
CA SER A 190 -11.44 14.33 -5.78
C SER A 190 -11.38 15.00 -7.17
N GLY A 191 -10.36 15.81 -7.44
CA GLY A 191 -10.33 16.69 -8.62
C GLY A 191 -11.39 17.79 -8.59
N ILE A 192 -12.04 18.02 -7.44
CA ILE A 192 -13.11 19.02 -7.29
C ILE A 192 -12.59 20.28 -6.58
N GLY A 193 -11.54 20.18 -5.77
CA GLY A 193 -11.07 21.27 -4.92
C GLY A 193 -10.71 22.55 -5.68
N LEU A 194 -9.88 22.46 -6.72
CA LEU A 194 -9.48 23.63 -7.51
C LEU A 194 -10.62 24.18 -8.38
N SER A 195 -11.53 23.34 -8.86
CA SER A 195 -12.72 23.81 -9.57
C SER A 195 -13.68 24.58 -8.65
N LEU A 196 -13.81 24.19 -7.38
CA LEU A 196 -14.55 24.97 -6.36
C LEU A 196 -13.84 26.27 -6.01
N VAL A 197 -12.50 26.27 -5.90
CA VAL A 197 -11.72 27.50 -5.72
C VAL A 197 -12.06 28.50 -6.81
N LYS A 198 -12.01 28.09 -8.07
CA LYS A 198 -12.37 28.92 -9.22
C LYS A 198 -13.81 29.44 -9.11
N ALA A 199 -14.77 28.55 -8.85
CA ALA A 199 -16.19 28.92 -8.73
C ALA A 199 -16.45 29.95 -7.62
N PHE A 200 -15.87 29.77 -6.44
CA PHE A 200 -16.05 30.67 -5.31
C PHE A 200 -15.39 32.03 -5.54
N VAL A 201 -14.20 32.04 -6.12
CA VAL A 201 -13.51 33.29 -6.50
C VAL A 201 -14.30 34.06 -7.57
N GLU A 202 -14.80 33.38 -8.60
CA GLU A 202 -15.64 33.99 -9.66
C GLU A 202 -16.96 34.55 -9.11
N LEU A 203 -17.61 33.88 -8.14
CA LEU A 203 -18.80 34.41 -7.45
C LEU A 203 -18.52 35.72 -6.72
N HIS A 204 -17.30 35.90 -6.22
CA HIS A 204 -16.87 37.16 -5.60
C HIS A 204 -16.49 38.23 -6.65
N GLY A 205 -16.51 37.93 -7.95
CA GLY A 205 -16.04 38.79 -9.02
C GLY A 205 -14.53 38.88 -9.14
N GLY A 206 -13.83 37.89 -8.55
CA GLY A 206 -12.38 37.76 -8.55
C GLY A 206 -11.85 36.88 -9.67
N THR A 207 -10.54 36.65 -9.63
CA THR A 207 -9.82 35.76 -10.56
C THR A 207 -8.84 34.88 -9.81
N VAL A 208 -8.64 33.66 -10.30
CA VAL A 208 -7.61 32.74 -9.81
C VAL A 208 -6.70 32.34 -10.95
N SER A 209 -5.40 32.30 -10.70
CA SER A 209 -4.38 31.85 -11.64
C SER A 209 -3.39 30.90 -10.97
N ALA A 210 -2.69 30.12 -11.78
CA ALA A 210 -1.63 29.25 -11.31
C ALA A 210 -0.41 29.40 -12.23
N GLU A 211 0.76 29.46 -11.63
CA GLU A 211 2.06 29.46 -12.29
C GLU A 211 2.87 28.32 -11.72
N SER A 212 3.49 27.50 -12.56
CA SER A 212 4.26 26.35 -12.12
C SER A 212 5.26 25.91 -13.17
N GLN A 213 6.36 25.34 -12.71
CA GLN A 213 7.35 24.66 -13.52
C GLN A 213 7.67 23.31 -12.87
N LEU A 214 7.78 22.25 -13.66
CA LEU A 214 8.08 20.91 -13.18
C LEU A 214 9.39 20.91 -12.38
N GLY A 215 9.34 20.43 -11.14
CA GLY A 215 10.47 20.38 -10.22
C GLY A 215 10.75 21.67 -9.44
N GLU A 216 10.03 22.78 -9.72
CA GLU A 216 10.20 24.08 -9.04
C GLU A 216 9.02 24.48 -8.15
N GLY A 217 7.99 23.62 -8.08
CA GLY A 217 6.78 23.87 -7.31
C GLY A 217 5.71 24.66 -8.09
N ALA A 218 4.67 25.09 -7.39
CA ALA A 218 3.55 25.83 -7.95
C ALA A 218 3.22 27.09 -7.12
N CYS A 219 2.65 28.09 -7.77
CA CYS A 219 2.15 29.31 -7.15
C CYS A 219 0.70 29.55 -7.60
N PHE A 220 -0.24 29.49 -6.66
CA PHE A 220 -1.64 29.80 -6.90
C PHE A 220 -1.93 31.20 -6.39
N THR A 221 -2.47 32.06 -7.25
CA THR A 221 -2.77 33.47 -6.93
C THR A 221 -4.27 33.74 -7.07
N VAL A 222 -4.87 34.27 -6.03
CA VAL A 222 -6.28 34.70 -5.99
C VAL A 222 -6.33 36.21 -5.89
N ARG A 223 -7.17 36.85 -6.71
CA ARG A 223 -7.46 38.29 -6.66
C ARG A 223 -8.94 38.50 -6.44
N LEU A 224 -9.30 39.24 -5.40
CA LEU A 224 -10.68 39.59 -5.05
C LEU A 224 -10.87 41.11 -5.14
N PRO A 225 -11.99 41.61 -5.70
CA PRO A 225 -12.26 43.03 -5.68
C PRO A 225 -12.58 43.48 -4.26
N ILE A 226 -11.99 44.58 -3.82
CA ILE A 226 -12.30 45.19 -2.55
C ILE A 226 -13.67 45.89 -2.69
N THR A 227 -14.66 45.35 -1.98
CA THR A 227 -16.02 45.87 -1.92
C THR A 227 -16.41 46.02 -0.45
N HIS A 228 -17.23 47.01 -0.17
CA HIS A 228 -17.78 47.23 1.17
C HIS A 228 -19.30 47.14 1.11
N THR A 229 -19.94 46.78 2.19
CA THR A 229 -21.39 46.70 2.31
C THR A 229 -21.84 47.27 3.66
N ASP A 230 -22.99 47.94 3.65
CA ASP A 230 -23.62 48.44 4.87
C ASP A 230 -24.38 47.35 5.66
N ASP A 231 -24.41 46.14 5.15
CA ASP A 231 -25.13 45.00 5.75
C ASP A 231 -24.28 44.39 6.88
N ILE A 232 -24.36 44.96 8.07
CA ILE A 232 -23.69 44.44 9.27
C ILE A 232 -24.59 43.35 9.87
N ARG A 233 -24.50 42.12 9.36
CA ARG A 233 -24.97 40.95 10.08
C ARG A 233 -23.80 40.41 10.88
N THR A 234 -23.95 40.33 12.20
CA THR A 234 -23.03 39.63 13.10
C THR A 234 -22.88 38.21 12.58
N ALA A 235 -21.66 37.80 12.34
CA ALA A 235 -21.33 36.42 11.96
C ALA A 235 -21.92 35.47 13.03
N GLU A 236 -22.84 34.59 12.62
CA GLU A 236 -23.13 33.43 13.44
C GLU A 236 -21.84 32.59 13.43
N GLU A 237 -21.39 32.18 14.61
CA GLU A 237 -20.23 31.31 14.78
C GLU A 237 -20.51 29.98 14.03
N HIS A 238 -20.06 29.90 12.78
CA HIS A 238 -20.05 28.63 12.06
C HIS A 238 -18.79 27.86 12.44
N PRO A 239 -18.87 26.53 12.57
CA PRO A 239 -17.71 25.73 12.92
C PRO A 239 -16.63 25.89 11.84
N ILE A 240 -15.53 26.50 12.26
CA ILE A 240 -14.31 26.71 11.48
C ILE A 240 -13.80 25.34 11.04
N LEU A 241 -13.50 25.20 9.73
CA LEU A 241 -12.71 24.09 9.22
C LEU A 241 -11.36 24.13 9.94
N THR A 242 -11.15 23.27 10.92
CA THR A 242 -9.92 23.30 11.70
C THR A 242 -8.79 22.64 10.93
N ALA A 243 -7.56 23.15 11.06
CA ALA A 243 -6.34 22.49 10.55
C ALA A 243 -6.21 21.06 11.08
N ASN A 244 -6.86 20.72 12.19
CA ASN A 244 -7.01 19.36 12.70
C ASN A 244 -7.67 18.42 11.69
N GLU A 245 -8.60 18.91 10.84
CA GLU A 245 -9.19 18.09 9.77
C GLU A 245 -8.17 17.82 8.66
N VAL A 246 -7.34 18.81 8.29
CA VAL A 246 -6.24 18.66 7.34
C VAL A 246 -5.10 17.82 7.96
N GLU A 247 -4.81 18.02 9.24
CA GLU A 247 -3.81 17.25 10.00
C GLU A 247 -4.20 15.76 10.09
N ASN A 248 -5.46 15.46 10.36
CA ASN A 248 -5.97 14.09 10.42
C ASN A 248 -5.91 13.39 9.06
N GLU A 249 -6.05 14.12 7.94
CA GLU A 249 -5.89 13.56 6.60
C GLU A 249 -4.43 13.26 6.24
N LEU A 250 -3.52 14.04 6.78
CA LEU A 250 -2.10 14.00 6.47
C LEU A 250 -1.25 13.33 7.57
N SER A 251 -1.85 12.89 8.70
CA SER A 251 -1.11 12.25 9.79
C SER A 251 -0.76 10.81 9.43
N ASP A 252 0.53 10.54 9.39
CA ASP A 252 1.06 9.19 9.26
C ASP A 252 0.85 8.41 10.56
N VAL A 253 0.39 7.18 10.45
CA VAL A 253 0.25 6.26 11.58
C VAL A 253 1.63 5.66 11.84
N GLU A 254 2.28 6.01 12.95
CA GLU A 254 3.58 5.47 13.33
C GLU A 254 3.56 3.93 13.30
N SER A 255 4.41 3.36 12.46
CA SER A 255 4.58 1.92 12.33
C SER A 255 5.28 1.38 13.58
N ALA A 256 4.56 0.69 14.45
CA ALA A 256 5.15 -0.02 15.58
C ALA A 256 6.26 -0.97 15.12
N SER A 257 7.36 -1.03 15.86
CA SER A 257 8.49 -1.92 15.62
C SER A 257 8.03 -3.37 15.50
N VAL A 258 8.52 -4.06 14.46
CA VAL A 258 8.15 -5.46 14.17
C VAL A 258 8.89 -6.39 15.12
N ASN A 259 8.19 -6.95 16.09
CA ASN A 259 8.67 -8.12 16.84
C ASN A 259 8.46 -9.37 15.99
N ILE A 260 9.54 -9.89 15.38
CA ILE A 260 9.48 -11.11 14.55
C ILE A 260 9.47 -12.33 15.48
N ARG A 261 8.40 -13.11 15.43
CA ARG A 261 8.27 -14.41 16.11
C ARG A 261 8.88 -15.48 15.18
N PRO A 262 9.84 -16.30 15.66
CA PRO A 262 10.63 -17.19 14.78
C PRO A 262 9.82 -18.25 14.02
N ASP A 263 8.69 -18.69 14.57
CA ASP A 263 7.89 -19.82 14.05
C ASP A 263 6.67 -19.39 13.20
N ASP A 264 6.30 -18.11 13.25
CA ASP A 264 5.14 -17.60 12.51
C ASP A 264 5.47 -17.27 11.07
N PRO A 265 4.55 -17.54 10.12
CA PRO A 265 4.74 -17.21 8.71
C PRO A 265 4.94 -15.71 8.52
N LEU A 266 5.81 -15.34 7.56
CA LEU A 266 6.11 -13.95 7.21
C LEU A 266 5.21 -13.48 6.07
N LEU A 267 4.47 -12.40 6.31
CA LEU A 267 3.59 -11.73 5.35
C LEU A 267 4.21 -10.39 4.94
N LEU A 268 4.31 -10.12 3.64
CA LEU A 268 4.67 -8.80 3.10
C LEU A 268 3.42 -8.13 2.54
N VAL A 269 3.11 -6.93 3.03
CA VAL A 269 1.99 -6.10 2.55
C VAL A 269 2.56 -4.92 1.76
N ILE A 270 2.14 -4.78 0.50
CA ILE A 270 2.57 -3.73 -0.42
C ILE A 270 1.31 -2.95 -0.84
N ASP A 271 1.22 -1.71 -0.42
CA ASP A 271 0.10 -0.80 -0.73
C ASP A 271 0.64 0.63 -0.55
N ASP A 272 0.30 1.59 -1.40
CA ASP A 272 0.73 2.98 -1.25
C ASP A 272 -0.02 3.70 -0.13
N ASN A 273 -1.24 3.25 0.19
CA ASN A 273 -2.05 3.78 1.27
C ASN A 273 -1.62 3.25 2.64
N GLU A 274 -1.13 4.14 3.49
CA GLU A 274 -0.65 3.79 4.84
C GLU A 274 -1.75 3.26 5.75
N ASP A 275 -2.96 3.81 5.67
CA ASP A 275 -4.10 3.37 6.49
C ASP A 275 -4.46 1.91 6.17
N ILE A 276 -4.40 1.51 4.88
CA ILE A 276 -4.63 0.13 4.45
C ILE A 276 -3.50 -0.78 4.94
N ARG A 277 -2.23 -0.37 4.81
CA ARG A 277 -1.10 -1.13 5.33
C ARG A 277 -1.20 -1.36 6.84
N CYS A 278 -1.52 -0.29 7.58
CA CYS A 278 -1.70 -0.38 9.03
C CYS A 278 -2.88 -1.28 9.41
N MET A 279 -4.02 -1.13 8.76
CA MET A 279 -5.20 -1.96 8.98
C MET A 279 -4.90 -3.45 8.72
N ILE A 280 -4.31 -3.79 7.57
CA ILE A 280 -3.97 -5.19 7.26
C ILE A 280 -2.96 -5.73 8.28
N LYS A 281 -1.95 -4.94 8.68
CA LYS A 281 -0.98 -5.33 9.71
C LYS A 281 -1.67 -5.66 11.03
N LEU A 282 -2.57 -4.80 11.51
CA LEU A 282 -3.33 -5.01 12.73
C LEU A 282 -4.22 -6.27 12.67
N LEU A 283 -4.89 -6.51 11.54
CA LEU A 283 -5.74 -7.68 11.35
C LEU A 283 -4.96 -9.00 11.30
N MET A 284 -3.69 -8.96 10.82
CA MET A 284 -2.91 -10.17 10.54
C MET A 284 -1.83 -10.47 11.59
N GLN A 285 -1.45 -9.52 12.45
CA GLN A 285 -0.31 -9.65 13.38
C GLN A 285 -0.47 -10.72 14.45
N GLU A 286 -1.69 -11.22 14.70
CA GLU A 286 -1.92 -12.32 15.63
C GLU A 286 -1.44 -13.66 15.06
N ASP A 287 -1.62 -13.87 13.75
CA ASP A 287 -1.35 -15.12 13.06
C ASP A 287 -0.04 -15.08 12.24
N TYR A 288 0.51 -13.88 11.95
CA TYR A 288 1.62 -13.65 11.03
C TYR A 288 2.63 -12.63 11.55
N ASN A 289 3.88 -12.78 11.14
CA ASN A 289 4.83 -11.67 11.16
C ASN A 289 4.57 -10.79 9.94
N VAL A 290 4.30 -9.50 10.13
CA VAL A 290 3.92 -8.61 9.02
C VAL A 290 4.98 -7.55 8.79
N ILE A 291 5.53 -7.49 7.56
CA ILE A 291 6.37 -6.41 7.06
C ILE A 291 5.61 -5.65 5.97
N THR A 292 5.91 -4.37 5.79
CA THR A 292 5.16 -3.51 4.88
C THR A 292 6.08 -2.78 3.91
N ALA A 293 5.59 -2.47 2.71
CA ALA A 293 6.23 -1.63 1.71
C ALA A 293 5.21 -0.59 1.19
N SER A 294 5.66 0.63 0.95
CA SER A 294 4.81 1.73 0.48
C SER A 294 4.74 1.87 -1.05
N ASN A 295 5.48 1.07 -1.78
CA ASN A 295 5.51 1.07 -3.24
C ASN A 295 5.99 -0.27 -3.80
N GLY A 296 5.79 -0.50 -5.10
CA GLY A 296 6.16 -1.76 -5.76
C GLY A 296 7.65 -2.03 -5.80
N LEU A 297 8.51 -1.00 -5.93
CA LEU A 297 9.98 -1.15 -5.94
C LEU A 297 10.51 -1.66 -4.61
N ASP A 298 10.08 -1.05 -3.51
CA ASP A 298 10.42 -1.50 -2.17
C ASP A 298 9.85 -2.90 -1.89
N GLY A 299 8.64 -3.17 -2.39
CA GLY A 299 8.02 -4.48 -2.33
C GLY A 299 8.89 -5.57 -2.96
N VAL A 300 9.37 -5.38 -4.19
CA VAL A 300 10.29 -6.31 -4.86
C VAL A 300 11.58 -6.49 -4.06
N ARG A 301 12.18 -5.38 -3.57
CA ARG A 301 13.41 -5.42 -2.76
C ARG A 301 13.24 -6.20 -1.46
N LEU A 302 12.12 -5.94 -0.74
CA LEU A 302 11.84 -6.63 0.52
C LEU A 302 11.49 -8.12 0.28
N ALA A 303 10.76 -8.45 -0.80
CA ALA A 303 10.50 -9.83 -1.19
C ALA A 303 11.80 -10.61 -1.43
N ALA A 304 12.77 -10.04 -2.15
CA ALA A 304 14.08 -10.65 -2.38
C ALA A 304 14.92 -10.76 -1.10
N LYS A 305 14.82 -9.78 -0.20
CA LYS A 305 15.58 -9.73 1.05
C LYS A 305 15.07 -10.72 2.10
N TYR A 306 13.75 -10.79 2.28
CA TYR A 306 13.14 -11.55 3.39
C TYR A 306 12.51 -12.88 2.94
N VAL A 307 12.18 -13.04 1.66
CA VAL A 307 11.49 -14.22 1.07
C VAL A 307 10.25 -14.59 1.90
N PRO A 308 9.20 -13.74 1.93
CA PRO A 308 8.00 -13.97 2.74
C PRO A 308 7.25 -15.23 2.30
N ASP A 309 6.41 -15.77 3.19
CA ASP A 309 5.54 -16.91 2.91
C ASP A 309 4.33 -16.54 2.04
N LEU A 310 3.92 -15.26 2.05
CA LEU A 310 2.85 -14.70 1.24
C LEU A 310 3.07 -13.19 1.05
N ILE A 311 2.67 -12.69 -0.12
CA ILE A 311 2.63 -11.26 -0.42
C ILE A 311 1.17 -10.85 -0.63
N ILE A 312 0.73 -9.78 0.04
CA ILE A 312 -0.50 -9.04 -0.30
C ILE A 312 -0.05 -7.76 -1.00
N CYS A 313 -0.53 -7.53 -2.21
CA CYS A 313 -0.09 -6.38 -3.02
C CYS A 313 -1.30 -5.66 -3.60
N ASP A 314 -1.35 -4.33 -3.44
CA ASP A 314 -2.33 -3.52 -4.16
C ASP A 314 -2.01 -3.50 -5.65
N VAL A 315 -3.05 -3.47 -6.49
CA VAL A 315 -2.91 -3.37 -7.94
C VAL A 315 -2.53 -1.95 -8.34
N MET A 316 -3.15 -0.95 -7.72
CA MET A 316 -3.04 0.45 -8.10
C MET A 316 -2.01 1.17 -7.21
N MET A 317 -0.75 1.21 -7.65
CA MET A 317 0.33 1.91 -6.94
C MET A 317 1.15 2.78 -7.89
N PRO A 318 1.75 3.90 -7.40
CA PRO A 318 2.62 4.77 -8.19
C PRO A 318 3.91 4.06 -8.61
N GLU A 319 4.50 4.50 -9.73
CA GLU A 319 5.77 4.06 -10.34
C GLU A 319 5.77 2.61 -10.82
N VAL A 320 5.58 1.64 -9.93
CA VAL A 320 5.50 0.21 -10.22
C VAL A 320 4.19 -0.31 -9.66
N ASP A 321 3.23 -0.56 -10.54
CA ASP A 321 1.93 -1.12 -10.17
C ASP A 321 2.04 -2.56 -9.66
N GLY A 322 0.97 -3.06 -9.02
CA GLY A 322 0.97 -4.39 -8.43
C GLY A 322 1.12 -5.53 -9.44
N MET A 323 0.71 -5.32 -10.68
CA MET A 323 0.87 -6.32 -11.75
C MET A 323 2.33 -6.41 -12.19
N GLU A 324 2.98 -5.27 -12.40
CA GLU A 324 4.41 -5.23 -12.73
C GLU A 324 5.28 -5.70 -11.56
N CYS A 325 4.93 -5.32 -10.33
CA CYS A 325 5.55 -5.83 -9.11
C CYS A 325 5.46 -7.37 -9.06
N THR A 326 4.26 -7.92 -9.33
CA THR A 326 4.03 -9.37 -9.40
C THR A 326 4.89 -10.02 -10.48
N ARG A 327 4.92 -9.47 -11.71
CA ARG A 327 5.77 -10.00 -12.80
C ARG A 327 7.25 -10.05 -12.42
N ARG A 328 7.78 -8.98 -11.81
CA ARG A 328 9.18 -8.92 -11.35
C ARG A 328 9.47 -9.96 -10.27
N ILE A 329 8.60 -10.10 -9.27
CA ILE A 329 8.74 -11.10 -8.21
C ILE A 329 8.68 -12.52 -8.78
N LYS A 330 7.75 -12.78 -9.70
CA LYS A 330 7.57 -14.11 -10.33
C LYS A 330 8.66 -14.45 -11.35
N ALA A 331 9.26 -13.46 -12.00
CA ALA A 331 10.36 -13.66 -12.94
C ALA A 331 11.68 -14.01 -12.25
N GLU A 332 11.88 -13.58 -11.01
CA GLU A 332 13.13 -13.85 -10.30
C GLU A 332 13.12 -15.23 -9.63
N VAL A 333 14.15 -16.02 -9.92
CA VAL A 333 14.29 -17.40 -9.42
C VAL A 333 14.21 -17.48 -7.89
N SER A 334 14.71 -16.45 -7.18
CA SER A 334 14.72 -16.42 -5.70
C SER A 334 13.34 -16.21 -5.08
N THR A 335 12.39 -15.60 -5.80
CA THR A 335 11.09 -15.17 -5.28
C THR A 335 9.89 -15.71 -6.04
N SER A 336 10.12 -16.35 -7.21
CA SER A 336 9.05 -16.91 -8.07
C SER A 336 8.05 -17.82 -7.34
N HIS A 337 8.51 -18.50 -6.31
CA HIS A 337 7.72 -19.42 -5.51
C HIS A 337 6.77 -18.75 -4.51
N ILE A 338 6.91 -17.47 -4.23
CA ILE A 338 6.11 -16.76 -3.21
C ILE A 338 4.69 -16.56 -3.74
N PRO A 339 3.64 -17.03 -3.06
CA PRO A 339 2.28 -16.76 -3.48
C PRO A 339 1.97 -15.26 -3.32
N ILE A 340 1.23 -14.70 -4.29
CA ILE A 340 0.86 -13.29 -4.33
C ILE A 340 -0.64 -13.16 -4.42
N LEU A 341 -1.22 -12.43 -3.46
CA LEU A 341 -2.63 -12.07 -3.38
C LEU A 341 -2.78 -10.60 -3.75
N LEU A 342 -3.42 -10.31 -4.88
CA LEU A 342 -3.66 -8.94 -5.33
C LEU A 342 -4.94 -8.36 -4.71
N LEU A 343 -4.87 -7.10 -4.25
CA LEU A 343 -6.02 -6.30 -3.85
C LEU A 343 -6.41 -5.38 -5.01
N THR A 344 -7.68 -5.35 -5.39
CA THR A 344 -8.16 -4.56 -6.54
C THR A 344 -9.41 -3.76 -6.18
N ALA A 345 -9.52 -2.53 -6.71
CA ALA A 345 -10.72 -1.72 -6.59
C ALA A 345 -11.84 -2.13 -7.57
N CYS A 346 -11.54 -2.95 -8.57
CA CYS A 346 -12.46 -3.27 -9.65
C CYS A 346 -12.88 -4.75 -9.65
N SER A 347 -14.19 -5.00 -9.80
CA SER A 347 -14.76 -6.34 -9.92
C SER A 347 -14.88 -6.84 -11.37
N MET A 348 -14.35 -6.09 -12.36
CA MET A 348 -14.52 -6.43 -13.77
C MET A 348 -13.66 -7.63 -14.18
N ASP A 349 -14.25 -8.55 -14.94
CA ASP A 349 -13.62 -9.80 -15.38
C ASP A 349 -12.36 -9.58 -16.24
N GLU A 350 -12.26 -8.45 -16.96
CA GLU A 350 -11.09 -8.09 -17.78
C GLU A 350 -9.80 -7.87 -16.95
N GLN A 351 -9.89 -7.21 -15.79
CA GLN A 351 -8.74 -7.02 -14.92
C GLN A 351 -8.33 -8.31 -14.19
N ARG A 352 -9.28 -9.19 -13.90
CA ARG A 352 -8.98 -10.53 -13.38
C ARG A 352 -8.19 -11.36 -14.39
N GLN A 353 -8.54 -11.29 -15.69
CA GLN A 353 -7.84 -11.99 -16.74
C GLN A 353 -6.40 -11.49 -16.89
N GLN A 354 -6.18 -10.17 -16.95
CA GLN A 354 -4.85 -9.57 -17.00
C GLN A 354 -3.99 -9.92 -15.77
N GLY A 355 -4.61 -10.00 -14.62
CA GLY A 355 -3.94 -10.33 -13.39
C GLY A 355 -3.52 -11.80 -13.30
N TYR A 356 -4.31 -12.76 -13.83
CA TYR A 356 -3.86 -14.15 -13.97
C TYR A 356 -2.69 -14.28 -14.94
N GLU A 357 -2.63 -13.43 -15.97
CA GLU A 357 -1.51 -13.38 -16.93
C GLU A 357 -0.20 -12.86 -16.30
N CYS A 358 -0.25 -12.05 -15.23
CA CYS A 358 0.95 -11.61 -14.51
C CYS A 358 1.48 -12.63 -13.49
N GLY A 359 0.77 -13.75 -13.26
CA GLY A 359 1.20 -14.83 -12.37
C GLY A 359 0.75 -14.69 -10.92
N ALA A 360 -0.26 -13.88 -10.61
CA ALA A 360 -0.83 -13.79 -9.27
C ALA A 360 -1.59 -15.08 -8.89
N ASP A 361 -1.51 -15.47 -7.63
CA ASP A 361 -2.09 -16.71 -7.10
C ASP A 361 -3.53 -16.49 -6.56
N GLY A 362 -3.93 -15.23 -6.37
CA GLY A 362 -5.27 -14.88 -5.90
C GLY A 362 -5.61 -13.40 -6.02
N TYR A 363 -6.92 -13.10 -5.92
CA TYR A 363 -7.47 -11.75 -5.99
C TYR A 363 -8.50 -11.54 -4.90
N ILE A 364 -8.54 -10.32 -4.34
CA ILE A 364 -9.60 -9.83 -3.45
C ILE A 364 -9.98 -8.43 -3.89
N SER A 365 -11.28 -8.18 -4.08
CA SER A 365 -11.79 -6.83 -4.36
C SER A 365 -11.87 -5.99 -3.08
N LYS A 366 -11.47 -4.74 -3.16
CA LYS A 366 -11.77 -3.71 -2.16
C LYS A 366 -13.23 -3.20 -2.37
N PRO A 367 -14.06 -3.07 -1.32
CA PRO A 367 -13.78 -3.37 0.08
C PRO A 367 -13.79 -4.88 0.36
N PHE A 368 -12.93 -5.33 1.28
CA PHE A 368 -12.82 -6.74 1.65
C PHE A 368 -13.24 -6.99 3.11
N ASN A 369 -13.68 -8.21 3.35
CA ASN A 369 -14.00 -8.67 4.70
C ASN A 369 -12.76 -9.35 5.31
N GLU A 370 -12.50 -9.09 6.61
CA GLU A 370 -11.38 -9.67 7.36
C GLU A 370 -11.36 -11.20 7.28
N ALA A 371 -12.49 -11.85 7.50
CA ALA A 371 -12.58 -13.31 7.48
C ALA A 371 -12.23 -13.89 6.09
N VAL A 372 -12.63 -13.21 5.02
CA VAL A 372 -12.30 -13.59 3.64
C VAL A 372 -10.82 -13.42 3.37
N LEU A 373 -10.21 -12.30 3.82
CA LEU A 373 -8.78 -12.04 3.66
C LEU A 373 -7.96 -13.10 4.42
N LYS A 374 -8.26 -13.35 5.70
CA LYS A 374 -7.60 -14.37 6.52
C LYS A 374 -7.73 -15.78 5.90
N ALA A 375 -8.93 -16.15 5.44
CA ALA A 375 -9.16 -17.44 4.80
C ALA A 375 -8.35 -17.61 3.50
N ARG A 376 -8.28 -16.58 2.66
CA ARG A 376 -7.48 -16.59 1.41
C ARG A 376 -5.99 -16.72 1.69
N CYS A 377 -5.48 -15.94 2.65
CA CYS A 377 -4.07 -16.02 3.06
C CYS A 377 -3.71 -17.40 3.58
N ARG A 378 -4.53 -17.96 4.46
CA ARG A 378 -4.34 -19.32 4.99
C ARG A 378 -4.34 -20.36 3.88
N ASN A 379 -5.32 -20.33 2.98
CA ASN A 379 -5.41 -21.27 1.87
C ASN A 379 -4.19 -21.22 0.95
N LEU A 380 -3.67 -20.03 0.63
CA LEU A 380 -2.48 -19.89 -0.22
C LEU A 380 -1.23 -20.43 0.46
N ILE A 381 -1.06 -20.18 1.76
CA ILE A 381 0.07 -20.70 2.54
C ILE A 381 -0.04 -22.23 2.71
N ASP A 382 -1.24 -22.76 3.02
CA ASP A 382 -1.44 -24.21 3.23
C ASP A 382 -1.30 -24.99 1.94
N ASN A 383 -1.82 -24.49 0.81
CA ASN A 383 -1.58 -25.10 -0.52
C ASN A 383 -0.09 -25.19 -0.80
N ARG A 384 0.68 -24.15 -0.45
CA ARG A 384 2.13 -24.17 -0.59
C ARG A 384 2.80 -25.20 0.31
N LYS A 385 2.38 -25.30 1.58
CA LYS A 385 2.88 -26.34 2.50
C LYS A 385 2.58 -27.74 1.96
N HIS A 386 1.41 -27.95 1.37
CA HIS A 386 1.04 -29.23 0.80
C HIS A 386 1.90 -29.61 -0.43
N ILE A 387 2.13 -28.65 -1.34
CA ILE A 387 3.07 -28.83 -2.47
C ILE A 387 4.46 -29.16 -1.94
N LYS A 388 4.97 -28.47 -0.91
CA LYS A 388 6.25 -28.78 -0.29
C LYS A 388 6.31 -30.22 0.24
N GLN A 389 5.27 -30.75 0.86
CA GLN A 389 5.22 -32.13 1.37
C GLN A 389 5.25 -33.16 0.24
N LEU A 390 4.57 -32.93 -0.87
CA LEU A 390 4.62 -33.81 -2.05
C LEU A 390 6.03 -33.87 -2.65
N TRP A 391 6.73 -32.75 -2.70
CA TRP A 391 8.13 -32.71 -3.20
C TRP A 391 9.12 -33.43 -2.27
N THR A 392 8.89 -33.42 -0.95
CA THR A 392 9.76 -34.10 0.01
C THR A 392 9.51 -35.60 0.14
N SER A 393 8.29 -36.07 -0.18
CA SER A 393 7.94 -37.50 -0.11
C SER A 393 8.44 -38.34 -1.30
N GLY A 394 9.01 -37.69 -2.32
CA GLY A 394 9.61 -38.38 -3.46
C GLY A 394 8.63 -39.15 -4.38
N GLN A 395 7.34 -38.87 -4.25
CA GLN A 395 6.35 -39.36 -5.22
C GLN A 395 6.31 -38.39 -6.42
N PRO A 396 6.41 -38.87 -7.65
CA PRO A 396 6.17 -38.01 -8.81
C PRO A 396 4.73 -37.52 -8.74
N ALA A 397 4.54 -36.21 -8.99
CA ALA A 397 3.22 -35.59 -9.10
C ALA A 397 2.46 -36.12 -10.34
N LEU A 398 2.06 -37.38 -10.29
CA LEU A 398 1.17 -38.03 -11.28
C LEU A 398 -0.17 -38.23 -10.57
N SER A 399 -1.15 -37.46 -11.01
CA SER A 399 -2.58 -37.50 -10.63
C SER A 399 -3.06 -36.46 -9.63
N THR A 400 -3.13 -35.21 -10.08
CA THR A 400 -4.20 -34.29 -9.62
C THR A 400 -5.38 -34.39 -10.60
N PRO A 401 -6.65 -34.41 -10.14
CA PRO A 401 -7.81 -34.45 -11.05
C PRO A 401 -7.83 -33.16 -11.90
N ALA A 402 -8.05 -33.34 -13.19
CA ALA A 402 -8.11 -32.31 -14.22
C ALA A 402 -9.38 -31.43 -14.06
N SER A 403 -9.45 -30.54 -13.07
CA SER A 403 -10.57 -29.60 -12.96
C SER A 403 -10.23 -28.25 -12.27
N ALA A 404 -8.95 -27.85 -12.21
CA ALA A 404 -8.61 -26.48 -11.88
C ALA A 404 -7.77 -25.88 -13.02
N PRO A 405 -8.06 -24.65 -13.49
CA PRO A 405 -7.23 -24.00 -14.49
C PRO A 405 -5.82 -23.77 -13.92
N ARG A 406 -4.81 -24.35 -14.55
CA ARG A 406 -3.40 -24.16 -14.21
C ARG A 406 -2.99 -22.73 -14.56
N PRO A 407 -2.41 -21.95 -13.63
CA PRO A 407 -1.67 -20.75 -14.02
C PRO A 407 -0.34 -21.19 -14.65
N THR A 408 -0.15 -20.84 -15.90
CA THR A 408 0.85 -21.41 -16.82
C THR A 408 2.26 -20.83 -16.73
N MET A 409 2.65 -20.04 -15.71
CA MET A 409 3.97 -19.40 -15.69
C MET A 409 4.85 -19.70 -14.45
N SER A 410 4.32 -19.88 -13.26
CA SER A 410 5.17 -20.11 -12.08
C SER A 410 5.51 -21.59 -11.83
N GLY A 411 4.75 -22.52 -12.36
CA GLY A 411 5.02 -23.95 -12.23
C GLY A 411 6.27 -24.41 -13.01
N ASP A 412 6.53 -23.80 -14.15
CA ASP A 412 7.65 -24.19 -15.01
C ASP A 412 9.01 -23.76 -14.42
N VAL A 413 9.12 -22.53 -13.89
CA VAL A 413 10.38 -22.00 -13.33
C VAL A 413 10.79 -22.72 -12.04
N GLU A 414 9.82 -23.14 -11.23
CA GLU A 414 10.12 -23.90 -10.00
C GLU A 414 10.47 -25.35 -10.30
N SER A 415 9.74 -25.97 -11.21
CA SER A 415 10.01 -27.33 -11.68
C SER A 415 11.42 -27.40 -12.28
N ASP A 416 11.78 -26.45 -13.13
CA ASP A 416 13.11 -26.34 -13.73
C ASP A 416 14.20 -26.09 -12.70
N PHE A 417 13.96 -25.20 -11.74
CA PHE A 417 14.92 -24.94 -10.66
C PHE A 417 15.21 -26.20 -9.85
N TYR A 418 14.15 -26.90 -9.43
CA TYR A 418 14.30 -28.11 -8.61
C TYR A 418 14.89 -29.27 -9.41
N ALA A 419 14.47 -29.46 -10.65
CA ALA A 419 15.05 -30.44 -11.55
C ALA A 419 16.55 -30.21 -11.75
N ARG A 420 16.96 -28.98 -12.06
CA ARG A 420 18.36 -28.59 -12.19
C ARG A 420 19.16 -28.81 -10.90
N LEU A 421 18.58 -28.46 -9.72
CA LEU A 421 19.20 -28.71 -8.43
C LEU A 421 19.43 -30.20 -8.21
N LEU A 422 18.42 -31.04 -8.44
CA LEU A 422 18.53 -32.49 -8.29
C LEU A 422 19.56 -33.08 -9.26
N ASP A 423 19.63 -32.59 -10.49
CA ASP A 423 20.60 -33.05 -11.49
C ASP A 423 22.03 -32.73 -11.06
N ILE A 424 22.29 -31.50 -10.56
CA ILE A 424 23.59 -31.13 -10.02
C ILE A 424 23.97 -32.02 -8.83
N ILE A 425 23.02 -32.21 -7.89
CA ILE A 425 23.26 -33.07 -6.72
C ILE A 425 23.52 -34.53 -7.15
N LYS A 426 22.75 -35.06 -8.11
CA LYS A 426 22.96 -36.45 -8.62
C LYS A 426 24.32 -36.62 -9.31
N GLN A 427 24.73 -35.66 -10.13
CA GLN A 427 26.01 -35.71 -10.85
C GLN A 427 27.22 -35.64 -9.92
N GLU A 428 27.10 -34.87 -8.83
CA GLU A 428 28.22 -34.62 -7.92
C GLU A 428 28.04 -35.22 -6.52
N MET A 429 27.09 -36.13 -6.35
CA MET A 429 26.73 -36.66 -5.03
C MET A 429 27.92 -37.32 -4.31
N GLY A 430 28.78 -38.01 -5.04
CA GLY A 430 30.00 -38.64 -4.52
C GLY A 430 31.14 -37.66 -4.18
N ASN A 431 31.03 -36.41 -4.60
CA ASN A 431 32.06 -35.42 -4.30
C ASN A 431 31.94 -34.92 -2.82
N PRO A 432 32.95 -35.17 -1.97
CA PRO A 432 32.94 -34.74 -0.59
C PRO A 432 32.96 -33.21 -0.42
N GLU A 433 33.51 -32.48 -1.41
CA GLU A 433 33.59 -31.01 -1.42
C GLU A 433 32.27 -30.32 -1.84
N LEU A 434 31.26 -31.11 -2.26
CA LEU A 434 29.95 -30.55 -2.58
C LEU A 434 29.29 -30.03 -1.31
N ASN A 435 29.29 -28.71 -1.18
CA ASN A 435 28.74 -27.97 -0.05
C ASN A 435 27.70 -26.91 -0.51
N VAL A 436 27.11 -26.21 0.45
CA VAL A 436 26.06 -25.20 0.19
C VAL A 436 26.54 -24.06 -0.68
N ASP A 437 27.80 -23.62 -0.52
CA ASP A 437 28.36 -22.51 -1.29
C ASP A 437 28.60 -22.91 -2.74
N SER A 438 29.08 -24.14 -2.97
CA SER A 438 29.25 -24.71 -4.30
C SER A 438 27.90 -24.88 -5.01
N LEU A 439 26.88 -25.42 -4.32
CA LEU A 439 25.52 -25.53 -4.87
C LEU A 439 24.90 -24.18 -5.21
N ALA A 440 25.01 -23.20 -4.31
CA ALA A 440 24.51 -21.85 -4.55
C ALA A 440 25.14 -21.20 -5.78
N GLY A 441 26.47 -21.31 -5.92
CA GLY A 441 27.20 -20.79 -7.09
C GLY A 441 26.77 -21.44 -8.41
N LYS A 442 26.59 -22.79 -8.43
CA LYS A 442 26.13 -23.53 -9.62
C LYS A 442 24.68 -23.22 -10.00
N MET A 443 23.86 -22.86 -9.00
CA MET A 443 22.48 -22.39 -9.22
C MET A 443 22.38 -20.89 -9.55
N GLY A 444 23.51 -20.16 -9.57
CA GLY A 444 23.55 -18.72 -9.86
C GLY A 444 22.93 -17.85 -8.76
N LEU A 445 22.90 -18.34 -7.51
CA LEU A 445 22.32 -17.64 -6.38
C LEU A 445 23.37 -17.31 -5.31
N GLY A 446 23.16 -16.20 -4.58
CA GLY A 446 23.92 -15.93 -3.37
C GLY A 446 23.56 -16.95 -2.26
N ARG A 447 24.53 -17.28 -1.38
CA ARG A 447 24.37 -18.27 -0.30
C ARG A 447 23.10 -18.07 0.53
N SER A 448 22.81 -16.83 0.93
CA SER A 448 21.63 -16.49 1.75
C SER A 448 20.32 -16.66 1.00
N GLN A 449 20.29 -16.31 -0.30
CA GLN A 449 19.12 -16.48 -1.16
C GLN A 449 18.86 -17.97 -1.42
N PHE A 450 19.92 -18.73 -1.75
CA PHE A 450 19.83 -20.16 -1.94
C PHE A 450 19.31 -20.88 -0.69
N TYR A 451 19.86 -20.54 0.50
CA TYR A 451 19.42 -21.09 1.78
C TYR A 451 17.91 -20.86 1.99
N ARG A 452 17.45 -19.60 1.83
CA ARG A 452 16.04 -19.23 2.01
C ARG A 452 15.14 -19.94 1.02
N LYS A 453 15.52 -19.96 -0.26
CA LYS A 453 14.74 -20.65 -1.30
C LYS A 453 14.61 -22.14 -1.05
N ILE A 454 15.70 -22.82 -0.71
CA ILE A 454 15.66 -24.25 -0.42
C ILE A 454 14.80 -24.54 0.82
N LYS A 455 14.96 -23.74 1.89
CA LYS A 455 14.13 -23.89 3.10
C LYS A 455 12.67 -23.61 2.79
N ALA A 456 12.37 -22.60 1.97
CA ALA A 456 11.02 -22.28 1.53
C ALA A 456 10.39 -23.38 0.67
N LEU A 457 11.16 -24.04 -0.22
CA LEU A 457 10.67 -25.10 -1.10
C LEU A 457 10.55 -26.46 -0.43
N THR A 458 11.49 -26.82 0.47
CA THR A 458 11.63 -28.18 0.98
C THR A 458 11.44 -28.32 2.48
N ASN A 459 11.39 -27.22 3.21
CA ASN A 459 11.42 -27.13 4.68
C ASN A 459 12.73 -27.63 5.33
N TYR A 460 13.67 -28.13 4.52
CA TYR A 460 15.00 -28.49 4.97
C TYR A 460 15.99 -27.35 4.72
N SER A 461 17.01 -27.25 5.57
CA SER A 461 18.20 -26.48 5.19
C SER A 461 18.89 -27.14 4.00
N PRO A 462 19.67 -26.41 3.19
CA PRO A 462 20.43 -27.02 2.08
C PRO A 462 21.35 -28.17 2.52
N VAL A 463 21.91 -28.08 3.73
CA VAL A 463 22.74 -29.12 4.34
C VAL A 463 21.92 -30.37 4.64
N GLU A 464 20.74 -30.21 5.22
CA GLU A 464 19.84 -31.33 5.52
C GLU A 464 19.29 -31.96 4.25
N LEU A 465 18.93 -31.16 3.25
CA LEU A 465 18.47 -31.66 1.95
C LEU A 465 19.53 -32.54 1.29
N LEU A 466 20.77 -32.04 1.19
CA LEU A 466 21.89 -32.78 0.60
C LEU A 466 22.15 -34.07 1.38
N ARG A 467 22.18 -34.01 2.72
CA ARG A 467 22.34 -35.17 3.60
C ARG A 467 21.23 -36.22 3.37
N ASN A 468 19.98 -35.81 3.31
CA ASN A 468 18.84 -36.70 3.12
C ASN A 468 18.87 -37.38 1.74
N LEU A 469 19.26 -36.65 0.68
CA LEU A 469 19.40 -37.20 -0.66
C LEU A 469 20.56 -38.23 -0.71
N ARG A 470 21.71 -37.94 -0.07
CA ARG A 470 22.83 -38.88 0.08
C ARG A 470 22.42 -40.14 0.82
N LEU A 471 21.65 -40.01 1.91
CA LEU A 471 21.15 -41.18 2.67
C LEU A 471 20.12 -42.00 1.86
N LYS A 472 19.22 -41.37 1.10
CA LYS A 472 18.30 -42.09 0.21
C LYS A 472 19.08 -42.92 -0.84
N ARG A 473 20.07 -42.27 -1.48
CA ARG A 473 20.91 -42.95 -2.48
C ARG A 473 21.75 -44.10 -1.87
N SER A 474 22.26 -43.88 -0.64
CA SER A 474 23.00 -44.95 0.06
C SER A 474 22.12 -46.17 0.33
N ARG A 475 20.84 -45.98 0.68
CA ARG A 475 19.89 -47.09 0.83
C ARG A 475 19.66 -47.86 -0.43
N GLU A 476 19.54 -47.20 -1.58
CA GLU A 476 19.44 -47.85 -2.90
C GLU A 476 20.70 -48.68 -3.17
N LEU A 477 21.90 -48.12 -3.00
CA LEU A 477 23.16 -48.83 -3.21
C LEU A 477 23.32 -50.05 -2.27
N LEU A 478 22.93 -49.92 -1.02
CA LEU A 478 22.93 -51.03 -0.06
C LEU A 478 22.03 -52.21 -0.50
N LEU A 479 20.92 -51.90 -1.20
CA LEU A 479 19.94 -52.87 -1.67
C LEU A 479 20.33 -53.48 -3.02
N THR A 480 21.09 -52.77 -3.87
CA THR A 480 21.32 -53.11 -5.28
C THR A 480 22.77 -53.49 -5.60
N THR A 481 23.72 -53.29 -4.66
CA THR A 481 25.14 -53.53 -4.90
C THR A 481 25.78 -54.33 -3.75
N ASP A 482 26.92 -54.95 -4.06
CA ASP A 482 27.75 -55.69 -3.08
C ASP A 482 28.83 -54.82 -2.41
N LEU A 483 28.83 -53.52 -2.62
CA LEU A 483 29.78 -52.57 -2.04
C LEU A 483 29.79 -52.67 -0.51
N SER A 484 30.93 -52.58 0.14
CA SER A 484 31.02 -52.51 1.63
C SER A 484 30.33 -51.25 2.15
N ILE A 485 29.97 -51.25 3.41
CA ILE A 485 29.31 -50.06 4.04
C ILE A 485 30.20 -48.83 3.95
N SER A 486 31.52 -49.00 4.05
CA SER A 486 32.47 -47.89 3.89
C SER A 486 32.54 -47.40 2.44
N GLU A 487 32.54 -48.28 1.48
CA GLU A 487 32.49 -47.91 0.05
C GLU A 487 31.21 -47.20 -0.29
N VAL A 488 30.04 -47.63 0.20
CA VAL A 488 28.76 -46.94 0.01
C VAL A 488 28.81 -45.54 0.67
N ALA A 489 29.41 -45.40 1.85
CA ALA A 489 29.54 -44.10 2.48
C ALA A 489 30.36 -43.11 1.63
N TYR A 490 31.48 -43.57 1.08
CA TYR A 490 32.32 -42.73 0.20
C TYR A 490 31.66 -42.45 -1.15
N GLU A 491 31.00 -43.41 -1.75
CA GLU A 491 30.30 -43.29 -3.03
C GLU A 491 29.21 -42.21 -2.98
N VAL A 492 28.54 -42.06 -1.84
CA VAL A 492 27.53 -41.01 -1.63
C VAL A 492 28.09 -39.72 -1.01
N GLY A 493 29.42 -39.57 -0.91
CA GLY A 493 30.09 -38.34 -0.54
C GLY A 493 30.20 -38.08 0.97
N PHE A 494 30.08 -39.08 1.83
CA PHE A 494 30.46 -38.98 3.24
C PHE A 494 31.96 -39.17 3.41
N THR A 495 32.61 -38.30 4.20
CA THR A 495 34.05 -38.38 4.48
C THR A 495 34.41 -39.39 5.56
N ALA A 496 33.44 -39.76 6.42
CA ALA A 496 33.66 -40.67 7.55
C ALA A 496 32.52 -41.69 7.67
N PRO A 497 32.82 -43.02 7.51
CA PRO A 497 31.82 -44.08 7.62
C PRO A 497 31.11 -44.14 8.96
N ALA A 498 31.80 -43.78 10.05
CA ALA A 498 31.17 -43.68 11.38
C ALA A 498 30.08 -42.62 11.46
N TYR A 499 30.34 -41.45 10.87
CA TYR A 499 29.36 -40.37 10.78
C TYR A 499 28.17 -40.76 9.88
N PHE A 500 28.45 -41.39 8.73
CA PHE A 500 27.42 -41.96 7.85
C PHE A 500 26.50 -42.92 8.59
N THR A 501 27.05 -43.89 9.33
CA THR A 501 26.28 -44.91 10.08
C THR A 501 25.35 -44.26 11.10
N ARG A 502 25.83 -43.23 11.82
CA ARG A 502 25.01 -42.45 12.75
C ARG A 502 23.86 -41.74 12.07
N CYS A 503 24.15 -40.99 11.01
CA CYS A 503 23.11 -40.26 10.23
C CYS A 503 22.08 -41.21 9.60
N TYR A 504 22.54 -42.38 9.13
CA TYR A 504 21.67 -43.39 8.55
C TYR A 504 20.69 -43.96 9.57
N ARG A 505 21.21 -44.30 10.77
CA ARG A 505 20.39 -44.78 11.89
C ARG A 505 19.39 -43.73 12.36
N GLU A 506 19.80 -42.48 12.46
CA GLU A 506 18.91 -41.36 12.81
C GLU A 506 17.76 -41.19 11.78
N ALA A 507 18.07 -41.38 10.48
CA ALA A 507 17.09 -41.16 9.39
C ALA A 507 16.13 -42.35 9.17
N PHE A 508 16.62 -43.59 9.38
CA PHE A 508 15.86 -44.82 9.01
C PHE A 508 15.54 -45.71 10.19
N GLY A 509 16.01 -45.41 11.41
CA GLY A 509 15.78 -46.21 12.63
C GLY A 509 16.58 -47.49 12.70
N GLU A 510 17.36 -47.85 11.67
CA GLU A 510 18.18 -49.05 11.55
C GLU A 510 19.58 -48.71 10.99
N THR A 511 20.58 -49.56 11.28
CA THR A 511 21.93 -49.36 10.78
C THR A 511 22.10 -49.90 9.37
N PRO A 512 23.07 -49.40 8.56
CA PRO A 512 23.38 -49.97 7.23
C PRO A 512 23.71 -51.45 7.29
N SER A 513 24.35 -51.95 8.36
CA SER A 513 24.68 -53.37 8.58
C SER A 513 23.42 -54.21 8.75
N GLU A 514 22.48 -53.75 9.59
CA GLU A 514 21.21 -54.47 9.81
C GLU A 514 20.38 -54.59 8.54
N VAL A 515 20.36 -53.55 7.70
CA VAL A 515 19.69 -53.61 6.40
C VAL A 515 20.30 -54.69 5.52
N ARG A 516 21.62 -54.75 5.44
CA ARG A 516 22.34 -55.75 4.65
C ARG A 516 22.15 -57.15 5.17
N ASP A 517 22.20 -57.40 6.48
CA ASP A 517 21.99 -58.69 7.07
C ASP A 517 20.57 -59.21 6.85
N LYS A 518 19.58 -58.37 6.81
CA LYS A 518 18.19 -58.71 6.44
C LYS A 518 18.08 -59.18 4.97
N LEU A 519 18.88 -58.61 4.07
CA LEU A 519 18.92 -59.04 2.65
C LEU A 519 19.63 -60.35 2.45
N ARG A 520 20.70 -60.62 3.20
CA ARG A 520 21.45 -61.90 3.10
C ARG A 520 20.69 -63.09 3.72
N LYS A 521 19.65 -62.81 4.51
CA LYS A 521 18.78 -63.82 5.13
C LYS A 521 17.51 -64.13 4.33
N LYS A 522 17.25 -63.39 3.26
CA LYS A 522 16.21 -63.66 2.27
C LYS A 522 16.81 -64.32 1.03
#